data_cfac8b100cdc2a41ac03b6fb5417a5f7
#
_entry.id   cfac8b100cdc2a41ac03b6fb5417a5f7
#
_cell.length_a   1.000
_cell.length_b   1.000
_cell.length_c   1.000
_cell.angle_alpha   90.00
_cell.angle_beta   90.00
_cell.angle_gamma   90.00
#
_symmetry.space_group_name_H-M   'P 1'
#
loop_
_entity.id
_entity.type
_entity.pdbx_description
1 polymer ?
#
loop_
_entity_poly.entity_id
_entity_poly.type
_entity_poly.pdbx_seq_one_letter_code
_entity_poly.pdbx_strand_id
1 'polypeptide(L)'
;MEGEIFLRALLINASPKKDGNTARLLGLVAEAFLQRGIGTEILWLGEQQYAFCRGCRSCYQTAECVQRDDVQEILKRMSEADVIAIASPDYWGGITGQLKAFIDRCTPYSPAHQPHAALPAGKRGISLALSAREDPRECKEILARIDRFFVRLGIKPMANYYTCGVLTEDDLNQNEGKLAEAAFFGTEIAKALVK
;
A
#
# COMPACT_ATOMS: atom_id res chain seq x y z
N MET A 1 19.61 27.36 -9.08
CA MET A 1 18.32 26.71 -9.36
C MET A 1 18.22 25.55 -8.35
N GLU A 2 17.52 25.76 -7.26
CA GLU A 2 17.16 24.68 -6.33
C GLU A 2 16.23 23.76 -7.11
N GLY A 3 16.62 22.51 -7.29
CA GLY A 3 15.80 21.53 -7.97
C GLY A 3 14.52 21.31 -7.17
N GLU A 4 13.37 21.58 -7.76
CA GLU A 4 12.09 21.20 -7.19
C GLU A 4 12.11 19.69 -6.91
N ILE A 5 12.10 19.34 -5.63
CA ILE A 5 12.00 17.93 -5.21
C ILE A 5 10.57 17.50 -5.49
N PHE A 6 10.35 16.88 -6.64
CA PHE A 6 9.08 16.26 -6.97
C PHE A 6 8.93 14.97 -6.17
N LEU A 7 8.07 14.97 -5.16
CA LEU A 7 7.72 13.75 -4.44
C LEU A 7 7.06 12.74 -5.39
N ARG A 8 7.41 11.47 -5.22
CA ARG A 8 6.84 10.35 -5.96
C ARG A 8 6.05 9.44 -5.01
N ALA A 9 4.82 9.11 -5.37
CA ALA A 9 3.96 8.22 -4.60
C ALA A 9 3.62 6.96 -5.40
N LEU A 10 3.83 5.80 -4.79
CA LEU A 10 3.36 4.51 -5.29
C LEU A 10 2.14 4.08 -4.48
N LEU A 11 0.99 3.95 -5.15
CA LEU A 11 -0.28 3.55 -4.56
C LEU A 11 -0.57 2.10 -4.97
N ILE A 12 -0.58 1.17 -4.02
CA ILE A 12 -0.73 -0.26 -4.27
C ILE A 12 -2.18 -0.68 -4.02
N ASN A 13 -2.89 -1.05 -5.09
CA ASN A 13 -4.20 -1.66 -5.02
C ASN A 13 -4.06 -3.17 -4.76
N ALA A 14 -4.38 -3.60 -3.54
CA ALA A 14 -4.33 -5.00 -3.15
C ALA A 14 -5.67 -5.74 -3.31
N SER A 15 -6.69 -5.11 -3.91
CA SER A 15 -7.94 -5.79 -4.24
C SER A 15 -7.75 -6.78 -5.39
N PRO A 16 -8.44 -7.95 -5.39
CA PRO A 16 -8.51 -8.80 -6.56
C PRO A 16 -9.26 -8.15 -7.74
N LYS A 17 -10.05 -7.11 -7.48
CA LYS A 17 -10.77 -6.34 -8.50
C LYS A 17 -9.99 -5.09 -8.89
N LYS A 18 -9.82 -4.87 -10.19
CA LYS A 18 -9.08 -3.72 -10.74
C LYS A 18 -9.81 -2.41 -10.46
N ASP A 19 -11.12 -2.38 -10.70
CA ASP A 19 -11.96 -1.18 -10.78
C ASP A 19 -13.07 -1.13 -9.70
N GLY A 20 -12.81 -1.67 -8.50
CA GLY A 20 -13.76 -1.63 -7.39
C GLY A 20 -13.51 -0.48 -6.41
N ASN A 21 -14.19 -0.51 -5.25
CA ASN A 21 -14.09 0.51 -4.20
C ASN A 21 -12.66 0.82 -3.76
N THR A 22 -11.77 -0.18 -3.73
CA THR A 22 -10.35 0.01 -3.37
C THR A 22 -9.63 0.89 -4.41
N ALA A 23 -9.88 0.65 -5.68
CA ALA A 23 -9.33 1.47 -6.77
C ALA A 23 -9.89 2.89 -6.71
N ARG A 24 -11.18 3.04 -6.43
CA ARG A 24 -11.83 4.36 -6.29
C ARG A 24 -11.23 5.15 -5.13
N LEU A 25 -11.04 4.51 -3.97
CA LEU A 25 -10.39 5.15 -2.82
C LEU A 25 -8.97 5.62 -3.16
N LEU A 26 -8.16 4.76 -3.79
CA LEU A 26 -6.81 5.14 -4.24
C LEU A 26 -6.84 6.24 -5.30
N GLY A 27 -7.82 6.24 -6.19
CA GLY A 27 -8.03 7.30 -7.17
C GLY A 27 -8.24 8.66 -6.54
N LEU A 28 -9.06 8.75 -5.47
CA LEU A 28 -9.28 10.00 -4.73
C LEU A 28 -7.99 10.50 -4.06
N VAL A 29 -7.19 9.61 -3.51
CA VAL A 29 -5.87 9.96 -2.94
C VAL A 29 -4.92 10.42 -4.04
N ALA A 30 -4.88 9.73 -5.19
CA ALA A 30 -4.03 10.09 -6.33
C ALA A 30 -4.41 11.45 -6.91
N GLU A 31 -5.70 11.74 -7.08
CA GLU A 31 -6.20 13.04 -7.53
C GLU A 31 -5.72 14.18 -6.61
N ALA A 32 -5.84 14.00 -5.29
CA ALA A 32 -5.38 14.98 -4.31
C ALA A 32 -3.86 15.19 -4.34
N PHE A 33 -3.09 14.12 -4.56
CA PHE A 33 -1.64 14.17 -4.69
C PHE A 33 -1.21 14.93 -5.95
N LEU A 34 -1.81 14.60 -7.09
CA LEU A 34 -1.54 15.28 -8.37
C LEU A 34 -1.83 16.78 -8.31
N GLN A 35 -2.93 17.18 -7.63
CA GLN A 35 -3.26 18.60 -7.40
C GLN A 35 -2.20 19.36 -6.59
N ARG A 36 -1.32 18.66 -5.89
CA ARG A 36 -0.20 19.20 -5.10
C ARG A 36 1.17 18.96 -5.73
N GLY A 37 1.21 18.54 -6.99
CA GLY A 37 2.48 18.29 -7.69
C GLY A 37 3.21 17.02 -7.25
N ILE A 38 2.54 16.10 -6.53
CA ILE A 38 3.11 14.80 -6.17
C ILE A 38 2.84 13.83 -7.33
N GLY A 39 3.91 13.36 -7.97
CA GLY A 39 3.79 12.35 -9.02
C GLY A 39 3.25 11.03 -8.46
N THR A 40 2.19 10.48 -9.05
CA THR A 40 1.55 9.25 -8.55
C THR A 40 1.52 8.15 -9.58
N GLU A 41 1.77 6.94 -9.12
CA GLU A 41 1.58 5.69 -9.86
C GLU A 41 0.66 4.77 -9.06
N ILE A 42 -0.34 4.17 -9.71
CA ILE A 42 -1.19 3.13 -9.11
C ILE A 42 -0.76 1.78 -9.66
N LEU A 43 -0.32 0.88 -8.77
CA LEU A 43 0.04 -0.49 -9.09
C LEU A 43 -1.07 -1.42 -8.59
N TRP A 44 -1.62 -2.24 -9.48
CA TRP A 44 -2.59 -3.26 -9.10
C TRP A 44 -1.89 -4.62 -8.91
N LEU A 45 -1.95 -5.18 -7.69
CA LEU A 45 -1.34 -6.47 -7.38
C LEU A 45 -1.99 -7.65 -8.12
N GLY A 46 -3.27 -7.54 -8.49
CA GLY A 46 -3.98 -8.58 -9.23
C GLY A 46 -3.47 -8.81 -10.65
N GLU A 47 -2.70 -7.89 -11.22
CA GLU A 47 -2.08 -8.02 -12.55
C GLU A 47 -0.67 -8.62 -12.46
N GLN A 48 -0.05 -8.59 -11.29
CA GLN A 48 1.34 -9.01 -11.13
C GLN A 48 1.45 -10.54 -11.02
N GLN A 49 2.47 -11.09 -11.63
CA GLN A 49 2.74 -12.53 -11.68
C GLN A 49 3.81 -12.91 -10.66
N TYR A 50 3.41 -13.47 -9.54
CA TYR A 50 4.35 -13.97 -8.51
C TYR A 50 3.79 -15.15 -7.72
N ALA A 51 4.71 -16.03 -7.32
CA ALA A 51 4.36 -17.20 -6.53
C ALA A 51 4.49 -16.93 -5.02
N PHE A 52 3.90 -17.78 -4.21
CA PHE A 52 4.04 -17.76 -2.75
C PHE A 52 5.50 -17.98 -2.31
N CYS A 53 5.84 -17.47 -1.13
CA CYS A 53 7.13 -17.77 -0.50
C CYS A 53 7.27 -19.28 -0.25
N ARG A 54 8.39 -19.87 -0.69
CA ARG A 54 8.68 -21.31 -0.50
C ARG A 54 9.28 -21.67 0.85
N GLY A 55 9.59 -20.68 1.70
CA GLY A 55 10.22 -20.91 3.00
C GLY A 55 11.64 -21.46 2.92
N CYS A 56 12.34 -21.36 1.79
CA CYS A 56 13.63 -21.97 1.54
C CYS A 56 14.80 -21.33 2.31
N ARG A 57 14.61 -20.15 2.89
CA ARG A 57 15.58 -19.37 3.66
C ARG A 57 16.87 -18.96 2.93
N SER A 58 16.97 -19.13 1.60
CA SER A 58 18.14 -18.68 0.83
C SER A 58 18.40 -17.18 1.01
N CYS A 59 17.35 -16.36 1.12
CA CYS A 59 17.47 -14.93 1.39
C CYS A 59 18.14 -14.58 2.73
N TYR A 60 18.21 -15.50 3.67
CA TYR A 60 18.95 -15.30 4.95
C TYR A 60 20.47 -15.30 4.75
N GLN A 61 20.93 -15.82 3.63
CA GLN A 61 22.37 -15.87 3.30
C GLN A 61 22.76 -14.83 2.26
N THR A 62 21.83 -14.46 1.36
CA THR A 62 22.13 -13.63 0.18
C THR A 62 21.46 -12.26 0.20
N ALA A 63 20.52 -12.01 1.13
CA ALA A 63 19.62 -10.86 1.11
C ALA A 63 18.74 -10.77 -0.16
N GLU A 64 18.64 -11.85 -0.95
CA GLU A 64 17.86 -11.90 -2.17
C GLU A 64 16.93 -13.11 -2.22
N CYS A 65 15.77 -12.95 -2.85
CA CYS A 65 14.87 -14.07 -3.13
C CYS A 65 15.36 -14.85 -4.35
N VAL A 66 15.36 -16.18 -4.26
CA VAL A 66 15.72 -17.06 -5.39
C VAL A 66 14.66 -17.08 -6.50
N GLN A 67 13.41 -16.74 -6.18
CA GLN A 67 12.36 -16.67 -7.17
C GLN A 67 12.47 -15.32 -7.91
N ARG A 68 12.48 -15.39 -9.25
CA ARG A 68 12.55 -14.21 -10.14
C ARG A 68 11.18 -14.05 -10.79
N ASP A 69 10.45 -13.03 -10.35
CA ASP A 69 9.09 -12.69 -10.81
C ASP A 69 8.82 -11.21 -10.50
N ASP A 70 7.58 -10.75 -10.64
CA ASP A 70 7.24 -9.32 -10.53
C ASP A 70 7.49 -8.70 -9.15
N VAL A 71 7.77 -9.50 -8.10
CA VAL A 71 8.09 -8.96 -6.76
C VAL A 71 9.32 -8.05 -6.81
N GLN A 72 10.34 -8.37 -7.61
CA GLN A 72 11.53 -7.54 -7.75
C GLN A 72 11.20 -6.17 -8.34
N GLU A 73 10.34 -6.13 -9.35
CA GLU A 73 9.93 -4.88 -9.98
C GLU A 73 9.06 -4.04 -9.03
N ILE A 74 8.14 -4.67 -8.28
CA ILE A 74 7.35 -3.97 -7.25
C ILE A 74 8.27 -3.34 -6.20
N LEU A 75 9.26 -4.08 -5.70
CA LEU A 75 10.22 -3.59 -4.71
C LEU A 75 11.11 -2.48 -5.27
N LYS A 76 11.49 -2.54 -6.54
CA LYS A 76 12.19 -1.46 -7.23
C LYS A 76 11.35 -0.19 -7.27
N ARG A 77 10.08 -0.25 -7.69
CA ARG A 77 9.15 0.90 -7.66
C ARG A 77 8.97 1.44 -6.25
N MET A 78 8.84 0.56 -5.25
CA MET A 78 8.82 0.98 -3.83
C MET A 78 10.11 1.69 -3.43
N SER A 79 11.28 1.28 -3.96
CA SER A 79 12.55 1.95 -3.67
C SER A 79 12.67 3.35 -4.30
N GLU A 80 12.01 3.58 -5.43
CA GLU A 80 12.00 4.84 -6.16
C GLU A 80 10.95 5.85 -5.63
N ALA A 81 9.93 5.37 -4.92
CA ALA A 81 8.87 6.20 -4.35
C ALA A 81 9.27 6.77 -2.97
N ASP A 82 8.87 8.01 -2.68
CA ASP A 82 9.01 8.67 -1.38
C ASP A 82 7.84 8.32 -0.45
N VAL A 83 6.67 8.09 -1.06
CA VAL A 83 5.43 7.75 -0.36
C VAL A 83 4.88 6.44 -0.91
N ILE A 84 4.50 5.53 -0.03
CA ILE A 84 3.90 4.25 -0.39
C ILE A 84 2.55 4.14 0.29
N ALA A 85 1.48 4.11 -0.49
CA ALA A 85 0.13 3.84 0.00
C ALA A 85 -0.28 2.40 -0.34
N ILE A 86 -0.83 1.66 0.61
CA ILE A 86 -1.37 0.31 0.37
C ILE A 86 -2.83 0.30 0.79
N ALA A 87 -3.72 -0.06 -0.14
CA ALA A 87 -5.13 -0.25 0.13
C ALA A 87 -5.54 -1.72 -0.01
N SER A 88 -6.18 -2.27 1.02
CA SER A 88 -6.70 -3.64 1.02
C SER A 88 -8.16 -3.66 1.45
N PRO A 89 -9.04 -4.33 0.71
CA PRO A 89 -10.34 -4.69 1.23
C PRO A 89 -10.17 -5.76 2.32
N ASP A 90 -11.19 -5.85 3.19
CA ASP A 90 -11.29 -6.92 4.17
C ASP A 90 -11.64 -8.25 3.50
N TYR A 91 -10.82 -9.26 3.76
CA TYR A 91 -11.08 -10.66 3.43
C TYR A 91 -10.90 -11.52 4.67
N TRP A 92 -12.05 -11.97 5.23
CA TRP A 92 -12.05 -12.82 6.41
C TRP A 92 -11.30 -12.22 7.60
N GLY A 93 -11.55 -10.95 7.90
CA GLY A 93 -10.89 -10.23 8.99
C GLY A 93 -9.41 -9.92 8.72
N GLY A 94 -8.97 -9.91 7.46
CA GLY A 94 -7.57 -9.70 7.13
C GLY A 94 -7.31 -9.07 5.76
N ILE A 95 -6.04 -8.89 5.47
CA ILE A 95 -5.58 -8.44 4.16
C ILE A 95 -5.83 -9.52 3.09
N THR A 96 -5.93 -9.11 1.83
CA THR A 96 -6.12 -10.05 0.71
C THR A 96 -4.97 -11.05 0.58
N GLY A 97 -5.27 -12.21 -0.02
CA GLY A 97 -4.26 -13.24 -0.30
C GLY A 97 -3.11 -12.74 -1.17
N GLN A 98 -3.39 -11.88 -2.16
CA GLN A 98 -2.38 -11.25 -3.01
C GLN A 98 -1.42 -10.41 -2.18
N LEU A 99 -1.94 -9.52 -1.33
CA LEU A 99 -1.10 -8.68 -0.47
C LEU A 99 -0.30 -9.54 0.51
N LYS A 100 -0.91 -10.57 1.09
CA LYS A 100 -0.18 -11.47 2.00
C LYS A 100 0.94 -12.21 1.29
N ALA A 101 0.70 -12.72 0.09
CA ALA A 101 1.73 -13.38 -0.71
C ALA A 101 2.89 -12.42 -1.04
N PHE A 102 2.59 -11.19 -1.43
CA PHE A 102 3.61 -10.17 -1.66
C PHE A 102 4.42 -9.88 -0.39
N ILE A 103 3.77 -9.64 0.75
CA ILE A 103 4.44 -9.40 2.04
C ILE A 103 5.37 -10.54 2.40
N ASP A 104 4.95 -11.80 2.24
CA ASP A 104 5.80 -12.96 2.55
C ASP A 104 7.02 -13.05 1.63
N ARG A 105 6.91 -12.56 0.40
CA ARG A 105 8.01 -12.49 -0.56
C ARG A 105 8.98 -11.34 -0.27
N CYS A 106 8.61 -10.37 0.57
CA CYS A 106 9.50 -9.32 1.05
C CYS A 106 10.43 -9.78 2.20
N THR A 107 10.48 -11.07 2.52
CA THR A 107 11.38 -11.63 3.55
C THR A 107 12.86 -11.20 3.40
N PRO A 108 13.46 -11.05 2.18
CA PRO A 108 14.81 -10.50 2.04
C PRO A 108 15.06 -9.15 2.74
N TYR A 109 14.02 -8.36 2.94
CA TYR A 109 14.07 -7.04 3.59
C TYR A 109 13.77 -7.10 5.09
N SER A 110 13.58 -8.29 5.65
CA SER A 110 13.25 -8.44 7.06
C SER A 110 14.48 -8.21 7.95
N PRO A 111 14.43 -7.34 8.96
CA PRO A 111 15.51 -7.13 9.91
C PRO A 111 15.70 -8.33 10.87
N ALA A 112 14.88 -9.38 10.75
CA ALA A 112 14.97 -10.58 11.60
C ALA A 112 16.18 -11.48 11.28
N HIS A 113 16.91 -11.20 10.20
CA HIS A 113 18.12 -11.94 9.81
C HIS A 113 19.18 -11.02 9.21
N GLN A 114 20.41 -11.51 9.15
CA GLN A 114 21.54 -10.85 8.50
C GLN A 114 22.24 -11.84 7.56
N PRO A 115 22.60 -11.42 6.33
CA PRO A 115 22.33 -10.09 5.74
C PRO A 115 20.85 -9.90 5.39
N HIS A 116 20.41 -8.65 5.24
CA HIS A 116 19.11 -8.31 4.66
C HIS A 116 19.23 -7.11 3.72
N ALA A 117 18.33 -7.03 2.74
CA ALA A 117 18.17 -5.88 1.89
C ALA A 117 17.47 -4.74 2.64
N ALA A 118 17.63 -3.50 2.16
CA ALA A 118 16.96 -2.34 2.72
C ALA A 118 16.42 -1.44 1.61
N LEU A 119 15.28 -0.81 1.85
CA LEU A 119 14.81 0.31 1.03
C LEU A 119 15.54 1.60 1.45
N PRO A 120 15.68 2.58 0.54
CA PRO A 120 16.20 3.91 0.90
C PRO A 120 15.43 4.50 2.08
N ALA A 121 16.15 5.17 2.98
CA ALA A 121 15.55 5.80 4.16
C ALA A 121 14.63 6.98 3.79
N GLY A 122 13.80 7.41 4.74
CA GLY A 122 12.93 8.60 4.61
C GLY A 122 11.56 8.33 3.99
N LYS A 123 11.26 7.09 3.63
CA LYS A 123 9.96 6.73 3.04
C LYS A 123 8.81 6.84 4.04
N ARG A 124 7.65 7.28 3.54
CA ARG A 124 6.41 7.46 4.31
C ARG A 124 5.35 6.47 3.85
N GLY A 125 4.65 5.85 4.79
CA GLY A 125 3.63 4.83 4.54
C GLY A 125 2.22 5.33 4.83
N ILE A 126 1.26 4.99 3.98
CA ILE A 126 -0.17 5.27 4.15
C ILE A 126 -0.91 3.93 4.03
N SER A 127 -1.65 3.58 5.05
CA SER A 127 -2.46 2.36 5.05
C SER A 127 -3.94 2.66 4.89
N LEU A 128 -4.61 1.93 4.00
CA LEU A 128 -6.01 2.13 3.65
C LEU A 128 -6.75 0.79 3.75
N ALA A 129 -7.94 0.79 4.35
CA ALA A 129 -8.75 -0.41 4.50
C ALA A 129 -10.23 -0.17 4.16
N LEU A 130 -10.89 -1.19 3.62
CA LEU A 130 -12.31 -1.16 3.30
C LEU A 130 -12.96 -2.46 3.79
N SER A 131 -14.17 -2.38 4.36
CA SER A 131 -14.94 -3.53 4.80
C SER A 131 -16.39 -3.44 4.35
N ALA A 132 -16.98 -4.59 4.03
CA ALA A 132 -18.42 -4.71 3.82
C ALA A 132 -19.23 -4.56 5.14
N ARG A 133 -18.63 -4.85 6.27
CA ARG A 133 -19.24 -4.69 7.59
C ARG A 133 -19.19 -3.24 8.05
N GLU A 134 -20.15 -2.83 8.86
CA GLU A 134 -20.16 -1.51 9.52
C GLU A 134 -19.18 -1.46 10.71
N ASP A 135 -18.80 -2.61 11.26
CA ASP A 135 -17.88 -2.68 12.39
C ASP A 135 -16.43 -2.40 11.96
N PRO A 136 -15.77 -1.39 12.51
CA PRO A 136 -14.43 -0.98 12.09
C PRO A 136 -13.29 -1.90 12.59
N ARG A 137 -13.57 -2.92 13.40
CA ARG A 137 -12.53 -3.77 14.01
C ARG A 137 -11.64 -4.44 12.95
N GLU A 138 -12.26 -5.04 11.92
CA GLU A 138 -11.53 -5.72 10.85
C GLU A 138 -10.67 -4.73 10.04
N CYS A 139 -11.21 -3.56 9.71
CA CYS A 139 -10.42 -2.50 9.06
C CYS A 139 -9.20 -2.08 9.90
N LYS A 140 -9.36 -1.89 11.20
CA LYS A 140 -8.26 -1.52 12.11
C LYS A 140 -7.18 -2.60 12.17
N GLU A 141 -7.55 -3.87 12.12
CA GLU A 141 -6.60 -4.98 12.06
C GLU A 141 -5.81 -4.99 10.74
N ILE A 142 -6.49 -4.71 9.61
CA ILE A 142 -5.84 -4.58 8.29
C ILE A 142 -4.82 -3.45 8.31
N LEU A 143 -5.22 -2.27 8.79
CA LEU A 143 -4.32 -1.12 8.93
C LEU A 143 -3.09 -1.46 9.76
N ALA A 144 -3.29 -2.08 10.93
CA ALA A 144 -2.20 -2.48 11.81
C ALA A 144 -1.25 -3.51 11.16
N ARG A 145 -1.75 -4.40 10.29
CA ARG A 145 -0.92 -5.35 9.53
C ARG A 145 -0.08 -4.64 8.47
N ILE A 146 -0.67 -3.70 7.74
CA ILE A 146 0.04 -2.89 6.73
C ILE A 146 1.10 -2.01 7.41
N ASP A 147 0.76 -1.34 8.50
CA ASP A 147 1.70 -0.51 9.26
C ASP A 147 2.87 -1.33 9.81
N ARG A 148 2.60 -2.53 10.31
CA ARG A 148 3.67 -3.45 10.76
C ARG A 148 4.59 -3.88 9.62
N PHE A 149 4.04 -4.09 8.43
CA PHE A 149 4.83 -4.35 7.23
C PHE A 149 5.71 -3.15 6.87
N PHE A 150 5.17 -1.95 6.87
CA PHE A 150 5.93 -0.72 6.64
C PHE A 150 7.09 -0.58 7.62
N VAL A 151 6.83 -0.70 8.91
CA VAL A 151 7.88 -0.61 9.94
C VAL A 151 9.02 -1.61 9.71
N ARG A 152 8.69 -2.84 9.33
CA ARG A 152 9.69 -3.88 9.03
C ARG A 152 10.55 -3.57 7.80
N LEU A 153 10.03 -2.79 6.86
CA LEU A 153 10.76 -2.32 5.69
C LEU A 153 11.48 -0.98 5.91
N GLY A 154 11.44 -0.42 7.12
CA GLY A 154 12.00 0.90 7.41
C GLY A 154 11.18 2.06 6.86
N ILE A 155 9.94 1.81 6.45
CA ILE A 155 8.98 2.82 6.00
C ILE A 155 8.25 3.37 7.24
N LYS A 156 8.22 4.69 7.41
CA LYS A 156 7.53 5.33 8.54
C LYS A 156 6.02 5.42 8.26
N PRO A 157 5.14 4.71 9.00
CA PRO A 157 3.70 4.94 8.90
C PRO A 157 3.38 6.40 9.23
N MET A 158 2.62 7.04 8.37
CA MET A 158 2.31 8.47 8.45
C MET A 158 0.84 8.71 8.71
N ALA A 159 -0.01 7.96 8.02
CA ALA A 159 -1.45 8.11 8.10
C ALA A 159 -2.17 6.81 7.77
N ASN A 160 -3.39 6.70 8.25
CA ASN A 160 -4.29 5.61 7.88
C ASN A 160 -5.72 6.13 7.71
N TYR A 161 -6.48 5.42 6.87
CA TYR A 161 -7.90 5.68 6.66
C TYR A 161 -8.62 4.37 6.41
N TYR A 162 -9.87 4.29 6.85
CA TYR A 162 -10.74 3.17 6.51
C TYR A 162 -12.17 3.64 6.24
N THR A 163 -12.89 2.85 5.46
CA THR A 163 -14.33 3.01 5.26
C THR A 163 -15.02 1.65 5.41
N CYS A 164 -16.16 1.66 6.08
CA CYS A 164 -16.97 0.48 6.38
C CYS A 164 -18.27 0.51 5.57
N GLY A 165 -19.01 -0.62 5.51
CA GLY A 165 -20.28 -0.71 4.81
C GLY A 165 -20.15 -0.49 3.30
N VAL A 166 -19.11 -1.05 2.67
CA VAL A 166 -18.89 -1.04 1.22
C VAL A 166 -18.78 -2.48 0.72
N LEU A 167 -19.88 -3.04 0.25
CA LEU A 167 -20.01 -4.44 -0.15
C LEU A 167 -19.97 -4.63 -1.67
N THR A 168 -20.78 -3.86 -2.40
CA THR A 168 -20.84 -3.94 -3.87
C THR A 168 -19.74 -3.10 -4.50
N GLU A 169 -19.48 -3.33 -5.79
CA GLU A 169 -18.34 -2.71 -6.49
C GLU A 169 -18.40 -1.18 -6.54
N ASP A 170 -19.61 -0.60 -6.43
CA ASP A 170 -19.85 0.82 -6.62
C ASP A 170 -20.36 1.54 -5.35
N ASP A 171 -20.40 0.86 -4.21
CA ASP A 171 -20.96 1.43 -2.98
C ASP A 171 -20.26 2.72 -2.54
N LEU A 172 -18.96 2.83 -2.77
CA LEU A 172 -18.24 4.05 -2.45
C LEU A 172 -18.66 5.21 -3.33
N ASN A 173 -18.92 4.97 -4.63
CA ASN A 173 -19.38 6.01 -5.55
C ASN A 173 -20.84 6.45 -5.27
N GLN A 174 -21.65 5.54 -4.78
CA GLN A 174 -23.06 5.81 -4.47
C GLN A 174 -23.24 6.52 -3.11
N ASN A 175 -22.21 6.62 -2.29
CA ASN A 175 -22.25 7.25 -0.98
C ASN A 175 -21.45 8.56 -0.96
N GLU A 176 -22.12 9.69 -1.21
CA GLU A 176 -21.50 11.02 -1.25
C GLU A 176 -20.73 11.37 0.03
N GLY A 177 -21.23 10.97 1.20
CA GLY A 177 -20.57 11.21 2.47
C GLY A 177 -19.21 10.49 2.57
N LYS A 178 -19.18 9.19 2.26
CA LYS A 178 -17.94 8.39 2.26
C LYS A 178 -16.95 8.88 1.19
N LEU A 179 -17.46 9.30 0.02
CA LEU A 179 -16.62 9.92 -1.02
C LEU A 179 -15.98 11.21 -0.53
N ALA A 180 -16.76 12.09 0.08
CA ALA A 180 -16.26 13.36 0.60
C ALA A 180 -15.22 13.16 1.71
N GLU A 181 -15.44 12.23 2.63
CA GLU A 181 -14.49 11.88 3.67
C GLU A 181 -13.15 11.35 3.10
N ALA A 182 -13.23 10.44 2.11
CA ALA A 182 -12.05 9.89 1.46
C ALA A 182 -11.26 10.95 0.68
N ALA A 183 -11.95 11.83 -0.05
CA ALA A 183 -11.33 12.95 -0.76
C ALA A 183 -10.70 13.97 0.20
N PHE A 184 -11.38 14.27 1.32
CA PHE A 184 -10.84 15.13 2.37
C PHE A 184 -9.56 14.53 2.98
N PHE A 185 -9.58 13.22 3.31
CA PHE A 185 -8.38 12.53 3.78
C PHE A 185 -7.22 12.68 2.80
N GLY A 186 -7.43 12.39 1.51
CA GLY A 186 -6.41 12.55 0.46
C GLY A 186 -5.83 13.97 0.43
N THR A 187 -6.71 14.99 0.53
CA THR A 187 -6.32 16.39 0.52
C THR A 187 -5.46 16.75 1.73
N GLU A 188 -5.82 16.32 2.93
CA GLU A 188 -5.06 16.61 4.16
C GLU A 188 -3.69 15.93 4.16
N ILE A 189 -3.61 14.69 3.67
CA ILE A 189 -2.33 14.00 3.54
C ILE A 189 -1.45 14.67 2.48
N ALA A 190 -2.00 15.05 1.33
CA ALA A 190 -1.24 15.78 0.31
C ALA A 190 -0.65 17.09 0.86
N LYS A 191 -1.43 17.86 1.64
CA LYS A 191 -0.94 19.07 2.34
C LYS A 191 0.20 18.76 3.32
N ALA A 192 0.10 17.65 4.06
CA ALA A 192 1.11 17.27 5.05
C ALA A 192 2.41 16.77 4.40
N LEU A 193 2.35 16.26 3.18
CA LEU A 193 3.50 15.76 2.43
C LEU A 193 4.37 16.86 1.84
N VAL A 194 3.80 18.01 1.48
CA VAL A 194 4.50 19.13 0.81
C VAL A 194 4.85 20.29 1.74
N LYS A 195 4.62 20.14 3.03
CA LYS A 195 5.11 21.05 4.09
C LYS A 195 6.57 20.76 4.44
#